data_fd880d73f1b7fc03fbf5ad271139e410
#
_entry.id   fd880d73f1b7fc03fbf5ad271139e410
#
_cell.length_a   1.000
_cell.length_b   1.000
_cell.length_c   1.000
_cell.angle_alpha   90.00
_cell.angle_beta   90.00
_cell.angle_gamma   90.00
#
_symmetry.space_group_name_H-M   'P 1'
#
loop_
_entity.id
_entity.type
_entity.pdbx_description
1 polymer ?
#
loop_
_entity_poly.entity_id
_entity_poly.type
_entity_poly.pdbx_seq_one_letter_code
_entity_poly.pdbx_strand_id
1 'polypeptide(L)'
;MMTQENYVNINDLHKQGWTILEIAEATGWHRTTVSSYLKNGPPPAVRPTEATVMTEHWQQRISTMLESWPRLQSVSIHNKLTATGFEGSYPTVVRAVRDIRGPRFRAADAVSVPIHTDPGEEAQFDFCDLGDWAARFGWKIHLVCFGMILSWSRYRMWWFTTSEDRHHTFEGIARFFDQVGGVPTACRTDRMGALGRSQGRRFELHAPTVGFAAHHSTKITSCQAGDAKRKGKIERPFRSLQETFLPEVEYDGIPVDLDDLNRRAVVWLDERVHAVESRTTGEPPASRLTVECDFLGPLPRVRFDSDYVEVRRVHNVLPFVSVDANRYSVPPSALGHKVEIRRKVNGVNVEIRLAGRLIATHRLVGGRRVDVWNPEHRAAAEALALGWNTDRPDLRLIADHDDQPVVERLDLGGDYDVAAPDLDDRYAITIDGEVSA
;
A
#
# COMPACT_ATOMS: atom_id res chain seq x y z
N MET A 1 -5.44 -22.85 39.11
CA MET A 1 -4.66 -23.81 39.92
C MET A 1 -5.09 -23.61 41.37
N MET A 2 -5.34 -24.68 42.12
CA MET A 2 -5.78 -24.61 43.52
C MET A 2 -4.64 -24.01 44.39
N THR A 3 -4.95 -23.11 45.31
CA THR A 3 -3.99 -22.55 46.28
C THR A 3 -3.90 -23.48 47.48
N GLN A 4 -2.84 -23.28 48.32
CA GLN A 4 -2.73 -24.03 49.58
C GLN A 4 -3.92 -23.82 50.53
N GLU A 5 -4.42 -22.57 50.59
CA GLU A 5 -5.57 -22.19 51.41
C GLU A 5 -6.86 -22.95 50.93
N ASN A 6 -7.10 -23.01 49.64
CA ASN A 6 -8.21 -23.75 49.08
C ASN A 6 -8.08 -25.26 49.35
N TYR A 7 -6.85 -25.82 49.33
CA TYR A 7 -6.63 -27.22 49.67
C TYR A 7 -6.91 -27.48 51.18
N VAL A 8 -6.49 -26.59 52.08
CA VAL A 8 -6.80 -26.72 53.50
C VAL A 8 -8.30 -26.77 53.73
N ASN A 9 -9.05 -25.86 53.12
CA ASN A 9 -10.51 -25.82 53.21
C ASN A 9 -11.15 -27.11 52.69
N ILE A 10 -10.73 -27.62 51.55
CA ILE A 10 -11.23 -28.89 50.97
C ILE A 10 -10.92 -30.08 51.85
N ASN A 11 -9.72 -30.12 52.39
CA ASN A 11 -9.30 -31.23 53.28
C ASN A 11 -10.06 -31.20 54.63
N ASP A 12 -10.34 -30.01 55.14
CA ASP A 12 -11.09 -29.89 56.39
C ASP A 12 -12.57 -30.23 56.22
N LEU A 13 -13.20 -29.86 55.12
CA LEU A 13 -14.55 -30.29 54.77
C LEU A 13 -14.63 -31.81 54.61
N HIS A 14 -13.62 -32.44 53.97
CA HIS A 14 -13.56 -33.88 53.84
C HIS A 14 -13.39 -34.61 55.17
N LYS A 15 -12.58 -34.07 56.07
CA LYS A 15 -12.43 -34.60 57.44
C LYS A 15 -13.73 -34.48 58.27
N GLN A 16 -14.56 -33.49 57.97
CA GLN A 16 -15.88 -33.29 58.56
C GLN A 16 -16.95 -34.24 57.98
N GLY A 17 -16.59 -35.12 57.03
CA GLY A 17 -17.45 -36.16 56.45
C GLY A 17 -18.18 -35.76 55.18
N TRP A 18 -17.82 -34.59 54.58
CA TRP A 18 -18.39 -34.20 53.30
C TRP A 18 -17.90 -35.07 52.15
N THR A 19 -18.79 -35.42 51.26
CA THR A 19 -18.45 -36.17 50.06
C THR A 19 -17.74 -35.27 49.02
N ILE A 20 -17.00 -35.89 48.11
CA ILE A 20 -16.30 -35.17 47.03
C ILE A 20 -17.28 -34.35 46.18
N LEU A 21 -18.51 -34.82 46.03
CA LEU A 21 -19.55 -34.13 45.28
C LEU A 21 -20.03 -32.85 46.01
N GLU A 22 -20.34 -32.94 47.27
CA GLU A 22 -20.75 -31.83 48.13
C GLU A 22 -19.64 -30.78 48.24
N ILE A 23 -18.40 -31.17 48.36
CA ILE A 23 -17.23 -30.28 48.39
C ILE A 23 -17.09 -29.56 47.03
N ALA A 24 -17.28 -30.25 45.90
CA ALA A 24 -17.21 -29.69 44.58
C ALA A 24 -18.30 -28.64 44.35
N GLU A 25 -19.53 -28.94 44.77
CA GLU A 25 -20.68 -28.01 44.73
C GLU A 25 -20.47 -26.76 45.62
N ALA A 26 -20.01 -26.94 46.84
CA ALA A 26 -19.80 -25.86 47.79
C ALA A 26 -18.65 -24.97 47.44
N THR A 27 -17.57 -25.48 46.82
CA THR A 27 -16.34 -24.77 46.51
C THR A 27 -16.24 -24.26 45.04
N GLY A 28 -17.14 -24.73 44.16
CA GLY A 28 -17.11 -24.45 42.73
C GLY A 28 -15.98 -25.17 41.96
N TRP A 29 -15.25 -26.08 42.59
CA TRP A 29 -14.20 -26.86 41.93
C TRP A 29 -14.77 -28.12 41.29
N HIS A 30 -14.23 -28.48 40.11
CA HIS A 30 -14.66 -29.73 39.48
C HIS A 30 -14.31 -30.97 40.35
N ARG A 31 -15.21 -31.96 40.45
CA ARG A 31 -15.07 -33.13 41.29
C ARG A 31 -13.76 -33.90 41.12
N THR A 32 -13.23 -33.96 39.88
CA THR A 32 -11.93 -34.62 39.60
C THR A 32 -10.77 -33.87 40.19
N THR A 33 -10.84 -32.54 40.24
CA THR A 33 -9.86 -31.65 40.88
C THR A 33 -9.83 -31.85 42.37
N VAL A 34 -11.01 -31.84 43.04
CA VAL A 34 -11.14 -32.12 44.47
C VAL A 34 -10.60 -33.49 44.81
N SER A 35 -11.02 -34.54 44.08
CA SER A 35 -10.55 -35.92 44.28
C SER A 35 -9.02 -36.06 44.11
N SER A 36 -8.45 -35.39 43.08
CA SER A 36 -7.03 -35.41 42.81
C SER A 36 -6.22 -34.81 43.96
N TYR A 37 -6.64 -33.67 44.48
CA TYR A 37 -5.92 -32.98 45.60
C TYR A 37 -6.09 -33.71 46.93
N LEU A 38 -7.26 -34.28 47.20
CA LEU A 38 -7.47 -35.14 48.40
C LEU A 38 -6.60 -36.40 48.37
N LYS A 39 -6.37 -36.96 47.19
CA LYS A 39 -5.55 -38.18 46.99
C LYS A 39 -4.05 -37.91 46.96
N ASN A 40 -3.64 -36.82 46.31
CA ASN A 40 -2.22 -36.52 46.02
C ASN A 40 -1.60 -35.51 46.97
N GLY A 41 -2.37 -34.98 47.92
CA GLY A 41 -1.90 -33.96 48.90
C GLY A 41 -1.94 -32.54 48.42
N PRO A 42 -1.47 -31.60 49.22
CA PRO A 42 -1.48 -30.16 48.90
C PRO A 42 -0.69 -29.88 47.64
N PRO A 43 -1.09 -28.80 46.93
CA PRO A 43 -0.25 -28.30 45.84
C PRO A 43 1.15 -28.08 46.39
N PRO A 44 2.21 -28.38 45.64
CA PRO A 44 3.56 -28.18 46.08
C PRO A 44 3.71 -26.74 46.58
N ALA A 45 4.21 -26.54 47.77
CA ALA A 45 4.65 -25.23 48.24
C ALA A 45 5.51 -24.62 47.12
N VAL A 46 5.28 -23.35 46.81
CA VAL A 46 6.02 -22.61 45.78
C VAL A 46 7.46 -23.15 45.76
N ARG A 47 7.83 -23.79 44.60
CA ARG A 47 9.20 -24.32 44.47
C ARG A 47 10.17 -23.29 44.92
N PRO A 48 11.12 -23.59 45.82
CA PRO A 48 12.18 -22.65 46.11
C PRO A 48 12.81 -22.32 44.77
N THR A 49 12.84 -21.03 44.44
CA THR A 49 13.41 -20.50 43.22
C THR A 49 14.86 -20.96 43.24
N GLU A 50 15.24 -21.92 42.38
CA GLU A 50 16.64 -22.20 42.10
C GLU A 50 17.31 -20.83 41.87
N ALA A 51 18.55 -20.64 42.37
CA ALA A 51 19.28 -19.38 42.38
C ALA A 51 18.98 -18.58 41.09
N THR A 52 18.31 -17.47 41.28
CA THR A 52 17.77 -16.71 40.14
C THR A 52 18.98 -16.22 39.33
N VAL A 53 19.18 -16.72 38.12
CA VAL A 53 20.27 -16.27 37.21
C VAL A 53 20.25 -14.74 37.06
N MET A 54 19.07 -14.13 37.22
CA MET A 54 18.88 -12.68 37.28
C MET A 54 19.10 -12.19 38.72
N THR A 55 20.36 -12.01 39.14
CA THR A 55 20.74 -11.47 40.42
C THR A 55 20.47 -9.98 40.49
N GLU A 56 20.50 -9.41 41.73
CA GLU A 56 20.35 -7.96 41.94
C GLU A 56 21.38 -7.14 41.15
N HIS A 57 22.62 -7.64 41.03
CA HIS A 57 23.65 -7.05 40.18
C HIS A 57 23.20 -6.87 38.73
N TRP A 58 22.61 -7.88 38.12
CA TRP A 58 22.14 -7.81 36.73
C TRP A 58 20.91 -6.93 36.57
N GLN A 59 20.02 -6.94 37.56
CA GLN A 59 18.85 -6.04 37.58
C GLN A 59 19.29 -4.57 37.65
N GLN A 60 20.24 -4.25 38.53
CA GLN A 60 20.79 -2.90 38.65
C GLN A 60 21.47 -2.46 37.37
N ARG A 61 22.20 -3.36 36.71
CA ARG A 61 22.84 -3.07 35.41
C ARG A 61 21.83 -2.81 34.30
N ILE A 62 20.73 -3.55 34.26
CA ILE A 62 19.61 -3.31 33.33
C ILE A 62 18.98 -1.94 33.64
N SER A 63 18.74 -1.61 34.91
CA SER A 63 18.18 -0.33 35.33
C SER A 63 19.03 0.83 34.86
N THR A 64 20.32 0.81 35.09
CA THR A 64 21.27 1.83 34.64
C THR A 64 21.29 1.99 33.13
N MET A 65 21.22 0.86 32.38
CA MET A 65 21.09 0.91 30.90
C MET A 65 19.80 1.57 30.47
N LEU A 66 18.69 1.29 31.14
CA LEU A 66 17.38 1.85 30.81
C LEU A 66 17.23 3.31 31.24
N GLU A 67 17.87 3.74 32.28
CA GLU A 67 17.95 5.15 32.71
C GLU A 67 18.68 6.01 31.66
N SER A 68 19.84 5.50 31.16
CA SER A 68 20.60 6.19 30.12
C SER A 68 19.97 6.09 28.71
N TRP A 69 19.37 4.96 28.39
CA TRP A 69 18.76 4.65 27.09
C TRP A 69 17.39 4.01 27.27
N PRO A 70 16.33 4.78 27.58
CA PRO A 70 14.99 4.26 27.88
C PRO A 70 14.38 3.40 26.80
N ARG A 71 14.76 3.61 25.53
CA ARG A 71 14.25 2.88 24.35
C ARG A 71 15.10 1.67 23.95
N LEU A 72 16.14 1.33 24.69
CA LEU A 72 17.03 0.22 24.34
C LEU A 72 16.25 -1.11 24.34
N GLN A 73 16.29 -1.83 23.23
CA GLN A 73 15.54 -3.07 23.05
C GLN A 73 16.08 -4.19 23.95
N SER A 74 15.19 -5.07 24.44
CA SER A 74 15.58 -6.20 25.31
C SER A 74 16.61 -7.12 24.66
N VAL A 75 16.58 -7.27 23.34
CA VAL A 75 17.59 -8.03 22.57
C VAL A 75 18.98 -7.40 22.72
N SER A 76 19.06 -6.09 22.56
CA SER A 76 20.34 -5.37 22.70
C SER A 76 20.87 -5.42 24.15
N ILE A 77 19.97 -5.35 25.12
CA ILE A 77 20.32 -5.51 26.54
C ILE A 77 20.86 -6.91 26.81
N HIS A 78 20.17 -7.95 26.33
CA HIS A 78 20.64 -9.34 26.47
C HIS A 78 22.03 -9.53 25.87
N ASN A 79 22.26 -9.09 24.63
CA ASN A 79 23.56 -9.19 23.98
C ASN A 79 24.68 -8.48 24.76
N LYS A 80 24.42 -7.28 25.34
CA LYS A 80 25.36 -6.55 26.12
C LYS A 80 25.66 -7.22 27.50
N LEU A 81 24.66 -7.81 28.12
CA LEU A 81 24.82 -8.56 29.36
C LEU A 81 25.61 -9.85 29.12
N THR A 82 25.28 -10.61 28.05
CA THR A 82 26.00 -11.83 27.68
C THR A 82 27.47 -11.54 27.38
N ALA A 83 27.79 -10.44 26.71
CA ALA A 83 29.14 -10.00 26.45
C ALA A 83 29.94 -9.69 27.73
N THR A 84 29.25 -9.51 28.87
CA THR A 84 29.86 -9.21 30.20
C THR A 84 29.70 -10.35 31.19
N GLY A 85 29.34 -11.56 30.71
CA GLY A 85 29.29 -12.78 31.52
C GLY A 85 27.91 -13.16 32.06
N PHE A 86 26.80 -12.59 31.53
CA PHE A 86 25.47 -13.04 31.89
C PHE A 86 25.13 -14.34 31.16
N GLU A 87 24.81 -15.39 31.92
CA GLU A 87 24.48 -16.73 31.38
C GLU A 87 22.97 -17.00 31.28
N GLY A 88 22.15 -15.99 31.61
CA GLY A 88 20.70 -16.14 31.58
C GLY A 88 20.10 -16.08 30.15
N SER A 89 18.95 -16.70 30.01
CA SER A 89 18.24 -16.73 28.72
C SER A 89 17.62 -15.37 28.36
N TYR A 90 17.41 -15.14 27.06
CA TYR A 90 16.72 -13.95 26.55
C TYR A 90 15.34 -13.71 27.21
N PRO A 91 14.45 -14.72 27.40
CA PRO A 91 13.19 -14.54 28.12
C PRO A 91 13.35 -14.02 29.55
N THR A 92 14.46 -14.36 30.24
CA THR A 92 14.76 -13.87 31.59
C THR A 92 15.04 -12.38 31.59
N VAL A 93 15.81 -11.89 30.60
CA VAL A 93 16.07 -10.45 30.41
C VAL A 93 14.79 -9.71 29.99
N VAL A 94 13.98 -10.27 29.10
CA VAL A 94 12.69 -9.65 28.71
C VAL A 94 11.79 -9.44 29.92
N ARG A 95 11.75 -10.42 30.83
CA ARG A 95 10.96 -10.34 32.07
C ARG A 95 11.49 -9.25 33.02
N ALA A 96 12.80 -9.22 33.27
CA ALA A 96 13.42 -8.20 34.07
C ALA A 96 13.25 -6.77 33.51
N VAL A 97 13.45 -6.61 32.21
CA VAL A 97 13.22 -5.32 31.51
C VAL A 97 11.75 -4.87 31.63
N ARG A 98 10.80 -5.80 31.50
CA ARG A 98 9.39 -5.49 31.67
C ARG A 98 9.06 -5.09 33.12
N ASP A 99 9.63 -5.77 34.10
CA ASP A 99 9.38 -5.49 35.50
C ASP A 99 9.99 -4.13 35.91
N ILE A 100 11.20 -3.80 35.46
CA ILE A 100 11.84 -2.49 35.69
C ILE A 100 11.08 -1.36 35.00
N ARG A 101 10.70 -1.52 33.73
CA ARG A 101 9.93 -0.53 32.96
C ARG A 101 8.52 -0.32 33.51
N GLY A 102 7.94 -1.38 34.08
CA GLY A 102 6.56 -1.37 34.57
C GLY A 102 5.52 -1.09 33.46
N PRO A 103 4.22 -1.13 33.77
CA PRO A 103 3.15 -0.84 32.83
C PRO A 103 3.17 0.62 32.34
N ARG A 104 3.69 1.55 33.12
CA ARG A 104 3.76 2.98 32.77
C ARG A 104 4.76 3.31 31.65
N PHE A 105 5.81 2.52 31.45
CA PHE A 105 6.77 2.77 30.38
C PHE A 105 6.12 2.60 28.99
N ARG A 106 5.22 1.64 28.84
CA ARG A 106 4.41 1.51 27.61
C ARG A 106 3.32 2.57 27.52
N ALA A 107 2.80 3.04 28.63
CA ALA A 107 1.72 4.01 28.66
C ALA A 107 2.17 5.41 28.19
N ALA A 108 3.36 5.87 28.57
CA ALA A 108 3.83 7.22 28.21
C ALA A 108 4.06 7.39 26.69
N ASP A 109 4.58 6.36 26.00
CA ASP A 109 4.83 6.39 24.55
C ASP A 109 3.65 5.85 23.72
N ALA A 110 2.73 5.12 24.34
CA ALA A 110 1.66 4.39 23.66
C ALA A 110 0.24 4.90 23.98
N VAL A 111 0.09 5.96 24.77
CA VAL A 111 -1.23 6.57 24.99
C VAL A 111 -1.73 7.11 23.65
N SER A 112 -2.73 6.45 23.10
CA SER A 112 -3.47 6.92 21.94
C SER A 112 -4.85 7.33 22.43
N VAL A 113 -5.15 8.60 22.30
CA VAL A 113 -6.52 9.08 22.53
C VAL A 113 -7.33 8.72 21.29
N PRO A 114 -8.45 7.97 21.41
CA PRO A 114 -9.32 7.70 20.29
C PRO A 114 -9.81 9.02 19.68
N ILE A 115 -9.51 9.25 18.43
CA ILE A 115 -10.00 10.43 17.72
C ILE A 115 -11.41 10.09 17.22
N HIS A 116 -12.39 10.71 17.83
CA HIS A 116 -13.76 10.70 17.34
C HIS A 116 -13.82 11.60 16.11
N THR A 117 -14.54 11.14 15.09
CA THR A 117 -14.85 11.89 13.88
C THR A 117 -16.33 11.74 13.67
N ASP A 118 -16.99 12.81 13.26
CA ASP A 118 -18.40 12.79 12.90
C ASP A 118 -18.62 12.06 11.55
N PRO A 119 -19.86 11.59 11.27
CA PRO A 119 -20.18 11.02 9.98
C PRO A 119 -19.86 11.99 8.85
N GLY A 120 -19.24 11.51 7.76
CA GLY A 120 -18.87 12.31 6.59
C GLY A 120 -17.74 13.32 6.81
N GLU A 121 -17.16 13.41 8.02
CA GLU A 121 -16.12 14.40 8.33
C GLU A 121 -14.78 14.05 7.67
N GLU A 122 -14.32 12.81 7.81
CA GLU A 122 -12.96 12.43 7.40
C GLU A 122 -12.89 11.02 6.81
N ALA A 123 -12.14 10.90 5.72
CA ALA A 123 -11.59 9.64 5.24
C ALA A 123 -10.06 9.63 5.36
N GLN A 124 -9.46 8.45 5.49
CA GLN A 124 -8.01 8.27 5.50
C GLN A 124 -7.60 7.37 4.34
N PHE A 125 -6.50 7.69 3.67
CA PHE A 125 -5.96 6.86 2.60
C PHE A 125 -4.44 6.75 2.67
N ASP A 126 -3.93 5.67 2.09
CA ASP A 126 -2.51 5.36 2.01
C ASP A 126 -2.25 4.28 0.96
N PHE A 127 -0.97 4.03 0.67
CA PHE A 127 -0.54 2.91 -0.15
C PHE A 127 0.18 1.84 0.67
N CYS A 128 0.09 0.62 0.20
CA CYS A 128 0.84 -0.53 0.69
C CYS A 128 1.60 -1.15 -0.49
N ASP A 129 2.93 -1.17 -0.42
CA ASP A 129 3.77 -1.83 -1.42
C ASP A 129 3.65 -3.35 -1.30
N LEU A 130 3.40 -3.99 -2.43
CA LEU A 130 3.22 -5.44 -2.57
C LEU A 130 4.13 -6.01 -3.67
N GLY A 131 5.18 -5.29 -4.04
CA GLY A 131 6.11 -5.69 -5.10
C GLY A 131 6.73 -7.06 -4.85
N ASP A 132 7.12 -7.36 -3.61
CA ASP A 132 7.67 -8.67 -3.24
C ASP A 132 6.63 -9.80 -3.40
N TRP A 133 5.37 -9.54 -3.07
CA TRP A 133 4.29 -10.51 -3.27
C TRP A 133 4.08 -10.79 -4.75
N ALA A 134 3.95 -9.76 -5.57
CA ALA A 134 3.76 -9.89 -7.02
C ALA A 134 4.92 -10.63 -7.68
N ALA A 135 6.16 -10.32 -7.30
CA ALA A 135 7.36 -10.93 -7.83
C ALA A 135 7.43 -12.45 -7.56
N ARG A 136 6.97 -12.92 -6.39
CA ARG A 136 6.91 -14.35 -6.06
C ARG A 136 6.06 -15.17 -7.04
N PHE A 137 5.04 -14.53 -7.63
CA PHE A 137 4.11 -15.16 -8.58
C PHE A 137 4.41 -14.81 -10.04
N GLY A 138 5.58 -14.21 -10.30
CA GLY A 138 6.05 -13.93 -11.66
C GLY A 138 5.38 -12.72 -12.32
N TRP A 139 4.66 -11.90 -11.55
CA TRP A 139 4.10 -10.65 -12.06
C TRP A 139 5.23 -9.64 -12.29
N LYS A 140 5.38 -9.19 -13.52
CA LYS A 140 6.41 -8.22 -13.94
C LYS A 140 5.92 -6.77 -13.81
N ILE A 141 5.20 -6.48 -12.74
CA ILE A 141 4.66 -5.15 -12.43
C ILE A 141 5.05 -4.75 -11.01
N HIS A 142 5.17 -3.46 -10.78
CA HIS A 142 5.24 -2.94 -9.42
C HIS A 142 3.81 -2.88 -8.87
N LEU A 143 3.47 -3.84 -8.01
CA LEU A 143 2.13 -3.94 -7.44
C LEU A 143 2.07 -3.16 -6.14
N VAL A 144 1.10 -2.26 -6.06
CA VAL A 144 0.76 -1.52 -4.84
C VAL A 144 -0.74 -1.59 -4.57
N CYS A 145 -1.14 -1.50 -3.33
CA CYS A 145 -2.54 -1.41 -2.94
C CYS A 145 -2.85 -0.01 -2.40
N PHE A 146 -3.70 0.73 -3.10
CA PHE A 146 -4.34 1.91 -2.55
C PHE A 146 -5.44 1.49 -1.58
N GLY A 147 -5.36 1.97 -0.34
CA GLY A 147 -6.39 1.76 0.67
C GLY A 147 -7.03 3.06 1.09
N MET A 148 -8.35 3.09 1.20
CA MET A 148 -9.09 4.23 1.74
C MET A 148 -10.21 3.77 2.66
N ILE A 149 -10.42 4.51 3.75
CA ILE A 149 -11.39 4.19 4.81
C ILE A 149 -12.09 5.44 5.31
N LEU A 150 -13.42 5.39 5.43
CA LEU A 150 -14.18 6.41 6.16
C LEU A 150 -13.89 6.31 7.66
N SER A 151 -13.62 7.43 8.27
CA SER A 151 -13.17 7.48 9.67
C SER A 151 -14.27 7.15 10.68
N TRP A 152 -15.54 7.33 10.33
CA TRP A 152 -16.69 7.06 11.19
C TRP A 152 -17.28 5.65 10.98
N SER A 153 -17.72 5.30 9.77
CA SER A 153 -18.31 3.98 9.48
C SER A 153 -17.31 2.84 9.49
N ARG A 154 -16.05 3.14 9.22
CA ARG A 154 -14.97 2.16 8.96
C ARG A 154 -15.15 1.41 7.65
N TYR A 155 -16.07 1.85 6.79
CA TYR A 155 -16.18 1.35 5.44
C TYR A 155 -14.92 1.67 4.65
N ARG A 156 -14.39 0.69 3.90
CA ARG A 156 -13.07 0.79 3.28
C ARG A 156 -13.03 0.16 1.90
N MET A 157 -12.06 0.57 1.12
CA MET A 157 -11.74 0.03 -0.19
C MET A 157 -10.27 -0.34 -0.23
N TRP A 158 -9.96 -1.43 -0.91
CA TRP A 158 -8.65 -1.74 -1.44
C TRP A 158 -8.74 -1.73 -2.96
N TRP A 159 -7.80 -1.04 -3.58
CA TRP A 159 -7.68 -0.99 -5.01
C TRP A 159 -6.22 -1.23 -5.41
N PHE A 160 -5.98 -2.34 -6.10
CA PHE A 160 -4.66 -2.72 -6.56
C PHE A 160 -4.33 -2.00 -7.85
N THR A 161 -3.11 -1.49 -7.91
CA THR A 161 -2.62 -0.63 -8.97
C THR A 161 -1.11 -0.79 -9.16
N THR A 162 -0.52 -0.09 -10.13
CA THR A 162 0.88 -0.27 -10.52
C THR A 162 1.79 0.90 -10.17
N SER A 163 1.27 1.94 -9.54
CA SER A 163 2.05 3.12 -9.15
C SER A 163 1.37 3.86 -7.99
N GLU A 164 2.16 4.60 -7.24
CA GLU A 164 1.71 5.51 -6.17
C GLU A 164 1.73 6.97 -6.62
N ASP A 165 1.85 7.23 -7.91
CA ASP A 165 1.90 8.57 -8.43
C ASP A 165 0.56 9.32 -8.27
N ARG A 166 0.58 10.59 -8.65
CA ARG A 166 -0.58 11.48 -8.52
C ARG A 166 -1.81 10.98 -9.27
N HIS A 167 -1.63 10.42 -10.47
CA HIS A 167 -2.74 9.95 -11.31
C HIS A 167 -3.42 8.74 -10.66
N HIS A 168 -2.65 7.78 -10.16
CA HIS A 168 -3.15 6.63 -9.42
C HIS A 168 -3.79 7.04 -8.09
N THR A 169 -3.21 8.02 -7.39
CA THR A 169 -3.79 8.54 -6.15
C THR A 169 -5.15 9.18 -6.40
N PHE A 170 -5.27 10.04 -7.42
CA PHE A 170 -6.55 10.69 -7.76
C PHE A 170 -7.60 9.69 -8.22
N GLU A 171 -7.21 8.72 -9.05
CA GLU A 171 -8.10 7.64 -9.48
C GLU A 171 -8.59 6.81 -8.29
N GLY A 172 -7.70 6.44 -7.37
CA GLY A 172 -8.05 5.70 -6.15
C GLY A 172 -9.06 6.43 -5.27
N ILE A 173 -8.83 7.72 -5.04
CA ILE A 173 -9.76 8.57 -4.26
C ILE A 173 -11.11 8.70 -4.99
N ALA A 174 -11.11 8.96 -6.29
CA ALA A 174 -12.35 9.09 -7.07
C ALA A 174 -13.16 7.79 -7.08
N ARG A 175 -12.50 6.63 -7.25
CA ARG A 175 -13.13 5.30 -7.13
C ARG A 175 -13.79 5.08 -5.78
N PHE A 176 -13.11 5.49 -4.71
CA PHE A 176 -13.68 5.37 -3.37
C PHE A 176 -14.92 6.26 -3.20
N PHE A 177 -14.89 7.50 -3.70
CA PHE A 177 -16.05 8.38 -3.67
C PHE A 177 -17.23 7.81 -4.47
N ASP A 178 -16.95 7.26 -5.67
CA ASP A 178 -17.97 6.57 -6.48
C ASP A 178 -18.55 5.37 -5.71
N GLN A 179 -17.71 4.59 -5.02
CA GLN A 179 -18.15 3.40 -4.27
C GLN A 179 -19.00 3.75 -3.05
N VAL A 180 -18.69 4.81 -2.32
CA VAL A 180 -19.46 5.23 -1.14
C VAL A 180 -20.63 6.16 -1.50
N GLY A 181 -20.72 6.60 -2.76
CA GLY A 181 -21.80 7.44 -3.27
C GLY A 181 -21.71 8.90 -2.82
N GLY A 182 -20.56 9.37 -2.35
CA GLY A 182 -20.41 10.75 -1.86
C GLY A 182 -18.97 11.12 -1.48
N VAL A 183 -18.79 12.35 -1.04
CA VAL A 183 -17.49 12.96 -0.78
C VAL A 183 -17.37 13.38 0.69
N PRO A 184 -16.38 12.87 1.46
CA PRO A 184 -16.13 13.32 2.82
C PRO A 184 -15.55 14.75 2.83
N THR A 185 -15.79 15.49 3.91
CA THR A 185 -15.32 16.85 4.08
C THR A 185 -13.79 16.96 3.98
N ALA A 186 -13.06 15.96 4.49
CA ALA A 186 -11.61 15.91 4.42
C ALA A 186 -11.08 14.51 4.12
N CYS A 187 -9.99 14.45 3.36
CA CYS A 187 -9.20 13.25 3.09
C CYS A 187 -7.81 13.42 3.71
N ARG A 188 -7.44 12.53 4.60
CA ARG A 188 -6.16 12.56 5.32
C ARG A 188 -5.21 11.50 4.80
N THR A 189 -3.96 11.88 4.61
CA THR A 189 -2.87 10.96 4.21
C THR A 189 -1.56 11.36 4.89
N ASP A 190 -0.51 10.61 4.63
CA ASP A 190 0.85 11.03 4.95
C ASP A 190 1.33 12.15 4.00
N ARG A 191 2.57 12.60 4.23
CA ARG A 191 3.21 13.58 3.36
C ARG A 191 3.70 12.93 2.07
N MET A 192 2.78 12.59 1.20
CA MET A 192 3.08 11.94 -0.08
C MET A 192 3.65 12.96 -1.08
N GLY A 193 4.84 12.64 -1.63
CA GLY A 193 5.47 13.47 -2.66
C GLY A 193 4.63 13.66 -3.93
N ALA A 194 3.77 12.69 -4.23
CA ALA A 194 2.82 12.77 -5.34
C ALA A 194 1.79 13.92 -5.21
N LEU A 195 1.45 14.30 -3.98
CA LEU A 195 0.41 15.29 -3.68
C LEU A 195 0.96 16.66 -3.29
N GLY A 196 2.19 16.72 -2.79
CA GLY A 196 2.76 17.97 -2.31
C GLY A 196 4.23 17.83 -1.91
N ARG A 197 4.79 18.90 -1.39
CA ARG A 197 6.17 18.92 -0.91
C ARG A 197 6.24 19.34 0.56
N SER A 198 7.16 18.76 1.30
CA SER A 198 7.43 19.15 2.69
C SER A 198 8.31 20.39 2.73
N GLN A 199 7.84 21.43 3.43
CA GLN A 199 8.61 22.62 3.75
C GLN A 199 8.72 22.73 5.28
N GLY A 200 9.74 22.13 5.88
CA GLY A 200 9.90 22.06 7.32
C GLY A 200 8.69 21.37 7.97
N ARG A 201 7.98 22.07 8.85
CA ARG A 201 6.77 21.55 9.50
C ARG A 201 5.50 21.62 8.64
N ARG A 202 5.50 22.38 7.55
CA ARG A 202 4.36 22.54 6.65
C ARG A 202 4.44 21.54 5.50
N PHE A 203 3.28 21.16 4.98
CA PHE A 203 3.14 20.39 3.75
C PHE A 203 2.33 21.23 2.77
N GLU A 204 2.96 21.59 1.65
CA GLU A 204 2.38 22.41 0.60
C GLU A 204 1.87 21.51 -0.52
N LEU A 205 0.57 21.60 -0.82
CA LEU A 205 -0.03 20.80 -1.88
C LEU A 205 0.38 21.32 -3.26
N HIS A 206 0.61 20.42 -4.19
CA HIS A 206 0.81 20.78 -5.60
C HIS A 206 -0.48 21.33 -6.21
N ALA A 207 -0.37 22.27 -7.16
CA ALA A 207 -1.53 22.88 -7.82
C ALA A 207 -2.55 21.86 -8.39
N PRO A 208 -2.15 20.73 -9.01
CA PRO A 208 -3.10 19.71 -9.43
C PRO A 208 -3.86 19.05 -8.26
N THR A 209 -3.22 18.90 -7.09
CA THR A 209 -3.88 18.37 -5.89
C THR A 209 -4.92 19.35 -5.36
N VAL A 210 -4.62 20.65 -5.38
CA VAL A 210 -5.60 21.69 -5.04
C VAL A 210 -6.78 21.68 -6.02
N GLY A 211 -6.50 21.53 -7.32
CA GLY A 211 -7.54 21.40 -8.36
C GLY A 211 -8.44 20.18 -8.15
N PHE A 212 -7.86 19.02 -7.82
CA PHE A 212 -8.61 17.81 -7.50
C PHE A 212 -9.50 17.99 -6.26
N ALA A 213 -8.95 18.56 -5.19
CA ALA A 213 -9.68 18.84 -3.96
C ALA A 213 -10.86 19.81 -4.18
N ALA A 214 -10.61 20.87 -4.97
CA ALA A 214 -11.66 21.84 -5.32
C ALA A 214 -12.77 21.22 -6.18
N HIS A 215 -12.40 20.37 -7.17
CA HIS A 215 -13.35 19.65 -8.02
C HIS A 215 -14.32 18.79 -7.23
N HIS A 216 -13.85 18.14 -6.16
CA HIS A 216 -14.66 17.30 -5.29
C HIS A 216 -15.22 18.02 -4.07
N SER A 217 -14.94 19.32 -3.90
CA SER A 217 -15.34 20.10 -2.71
C SER A 217 -14.89 19.46 -1.38
N THR A 218 -13.70 18.85 -1.36
CA THR A 218 -13.09 18.22 -0.19
C THR A 218 -11.74 18.89 0.16
N LYS A 219 -11.21 18.57 1.35
CA LYS A 219 -9.88 19.03 1.78
C LYS A 219 -8.92 17.86 1.82
N ILE A 220 -7.77 17.96 1.13
CA ILE A 220 -6.68 17.02 1.30
C ILE A 220 -5.75 17.54 2.38
N THR A 221 -5.56 16.75 3.44
CA THR A 221 -4.74 17.10 4.61
C THR A 221 -3.66 16.06 4.82
N SER A 222 -2.48 16.49 5.27
CA SER A 222 -1.42 15.57 5.67
C SER A 222 -1.29 15.49 7.18
N CYS A 223 -0.86 14.34 7.70
CA CYS A 223 -0.46 14.20 9.10
C CYS A 223 0.70 15.13 9.40
N GLN A 224 0.70 15.74 10.59
CA GLN A 224 1.86 16.53 11.04
C GLN A 224 3.04 15.58 11.26
N ALA A 225 4.26 16.09 11.03
CA ALA A 225 5.48 15.33 11.30
C ALA A 225 5.52 14.94 12.78
N GLY A 226 5.60 13.64 13.07
CA GLY A 226 5.62 13.08 14.43
C GLY A 226 4.26 12.67 15.00
N ASP A 227 3.13 12.91 14.31
CA ASP A 227 1.80 12.48 14.75
C ASP A 227 1.32 11.21 14.03
N ALA A 228 2.16 10.17 14.08
CA ALA A 228 1.83 8.85 13.53
C ALA A 228 0.57 8.24 14.17
N LYS A 229 0.19 8.69 15.36
CA LYS A 229 -0.98 8.18 16.10
C LYS A 229 -2.32 8.51 15.43
N ARG A 230 -2.38 9.57 14.62
CA ARG A 230 -3.59 9.94 13.87
C ARG A 230 -3.89 9.07 12.66
N LYS A 231 -2.89 8.31 12.18
CA LYS A 231 -3.00 7.41 11.02
C LYS A 231 -3.49 6.00 11.35
N GLY A 232 -3.65 5.65 12.61
CA GLY A 232 -3.95 4.28 13.05
C GLY A 232 -5.23 3.65 12.46
N LYS A 233 -6.07 4.42 11.77
CA LYS A 233 -7.30 3.91 11.15
C LYS A 233 -7.03 3.15 9.85
N ILE A 234 -5.97 3.50 9.08
CA ILE A 234 -5.62 2.84 7.82
C ILE A 234 -4.56 1.73 7.98
N GLU A 235 -3.74 1.77 9.02
CA GLU A 235 -2.68 0.76 9.24
C GLU A 235 -3.24 -0.65 9.51
N ARG A 236 -4.31 -0.77 10.29
CA ARG A 236 -4.96 -2.05 10.58
C ARG A 236 -5.56 -2.71 9.34
N PRO A 237 -6.28 -2.00 8.45
CA PRO A 237 -6.68 -2.51 7.14
C PRO A 237 -5.55 -3.15 6.34
N PHE A 238 -4.38 -2.52 6.25
CA PHE A 238 -3.26 -3.09 5.52
C PHE A 238 -2.65 -4.34 6.17
N ARG A 239 -2.68 -4.41 7.51
CA ARG A 239 -2.33 -5.66 8.18
C ARG A 239 -3.29 -6.80 7.81
N SER A 240 -4.60 -6.54 7.79
CA SER A 240 -5.60 -7.52 7.36
C SER A 240 -5.43 -7.92 5.90
N LEU A 241 -5.04 -6.97 5.02
CA LEU A 241 -4.66 -7.26 3.65
C LEU A 241 -3.53 -8.28 3.57
N GLN A 242 -2.42 -8.02 4.27
CA GLN A 242 -1.19 -8.82 4.20
C GLN A 242 -1.29 -10.15 4.96
N GLU A 243 -1.95 -10.16 6.13
CA GLU A 243 -1.98 -11.33 7.01
C GLU A 243 -3.17 -12.26 6.75
N THR A 244 -4.23 -11.78 6.05
CA THR A 244 -5.43 -12.58 5.84
C THR A 244 -5.82 -12.66 4.37
N PHE A 245 -6.09 -11.54 3.71
CA PHE A 245 -6.59 -11.53 2.33
C PHE A 245 -5.59 -12.15 1.34
N LEU A 246 -4.34 -11.69 1.33
CA LEU A 246 -3.34 -12.21 0.37
C LEU A 246 -3.04 -13.70 0.57
N PRO A 247 -2.90 -14.24 1.81
CA PRO A 247 -2.80 -15.69 2.02
C PRO A 247 -4.03 -16.49 1.56
N GLU A 248 -5.24 -15.96 1.72
CA GLU A 248 -6.45 -16.60 1.19
C GLU A 248 -6.44 -16.61 -0.35
N VAL A 249 -6.04 -15.50 -0.98
CA VAL A 249 -5.86 -15.43 -2.45
C VAL A 249 -4.82 -16.41 -2.94
N GLU A 250 -3.71 -16.59 -2.22
CA GLU A 250 -2.68 -17.60 -2.56
C GLU A 250 -3.24 -19.03 -2.48
N TYR A 251 -4.04 -19.31 -1.47
CA TYR A 251 -4.67 -20.62 -1.29
C TYR A 251 -5.72 -20.93 -2.37
N ASP A 252 -6.57 -19.97 -2.71
CA ASP A 252 -7.65 -20.10 -3.70
C ASP A 252 -7.16 -20.09 -5.16
N GLY A 253 -5.89 -19.78 -5.36
CA GLY A 253 -5.23 -19.69 -6.66
C GLY A 253 -4.91 -18.25 -7.07
N ILE A 254 -3.74 -18.10 -7.66
CA ILE A 254 -3.19 -16.80 -8.05
C ILE A 254 -4.11 -16.10 -9.05
N PRO A 255 -4.41 -14.82 -8.87
CA PRO A 255 -5.22 -14.06 -9.82
C PRO A 255 -4.60 -14.03 -11.21
N VAL A 256 -5.44 -14.07 -12.23
CA VAL A 256 -4.97 -14.07 -13.63
C VAL A 256 -4.44 -12.70 -14.06
N ASP A 257 -4.98 -11.64 -13.50
CA ASP A 257 -4.59 -10.25 -13.76
C ASP A 257 -4.97 -9.31 -12.60
N LEU A 258 -4.66 -8.03 -12.79
CA LEU A 258 -4.93 -6.98 -11.81
C LEU A 258 -6.44 -6.77 -11.57
N ASP A 259 -7.26 -6.93 -12.60
CA ASP A 259 -8.71 -6.77 -12.49
C ASP A 259 -9.34 -7.92 -11.71
N ASP A 260 -8.83 -9.15 -11.88
CA ASP A 260 -9.25 -10.30 -11.09
C ASP A 260 -8.91 -10.10 -9.61
N LEU A 261 -7.69 -9.65 -9.29
CA LEU A 261 -7.30 -9.34 -7.92
C LEU A 261 -8.20 -8.26 -7.29
N ASN A 262 -8.51 -7.21 -8.05
CA ASN A 262 -9.42 -6.15 -7.60
C ASN A 262 -10.84 -6.66 -7.34
N ARG A 263 -11.39 -7.51 -8.21
CA ARG A 263 -12.71 -8.12 -8.00
C ARG A 263 -12.75 -8.97 -6.73
N ARG A 264 -11.72 -9.82 -6.52
CA ARG A 264 -11.62 -10.65 -5.31
C ARG A 264 -11.55 -9.80 -4.04
N ALA A 265 -10.83 -8.69 -4.07
CA ALA A 265 -10.75 -7.78 -2.94
C ALA A 265 -12.09 -7.15 -2.57
N VAL A 266 -12.89 -6.75 -3.55
CA VAL A 266 -14.24 -6.22 -3.32
C VAL A 266 -15.12 -7.28 -2.64
N VAL A 267 -15.20 -8.48 -3.20
CA VAL A 267 -16.00 -9.59 -2.63
C VAL A 267 -15.56 -9.90 -1.21
N TRP A 268 -14.24 -10.04 -1.00
CA TRP A 268 -13.70 -10.34 0.32
C TRP A 268 -14.00 -9.26 1.36
N LEU A 269 -13.87 -7.98 0.98
CA LEU A 269 -14.19 -6.86 1.86
C LEU A 269 -15.68 -6.84 2.22
N ASP A 270 -16.55 -7.08 1.26
CA ASP A 270 -18.00 -7.08 1.48
C ASP A 270 -18.41 -8.20 2.43
N GLU A 271 -17.92 -9.43 2.23
CA GLU A 271 -18.27 -10.59 3.02
C GLU A 271 -17.60 -10.64 4.39
N ARG A 272 -16.31 -10.31 4.47
CA ARG A 272 -15.49 -10.52 5.67
C ARG A 272 -15.34 -9.29 6.55
N VAL A 273 -15.66 -8.10 6.01
CA VAL A 273 -15.44 -6.84 6.70
C VAL A 273 -16.70 -6.01 6.80
N HIS A 274 -17.33 -5.72 5.66
CA HIS A 274 -18.43 -4.76 5.64
C HIS A 274 -19.72 -5.32 6.23
N ALA A 275 -19.98 -6.60 6.07
CA ALA A 275 -21.13 -7.30 6.64
C ALA A 275 -20.92 -7.77 8.08
N VAL A 276 -19.68 -7.73 8.61
CA VAL A 276 -19.35 -8.26 9.93
C VAL A 276 -19.27 -7.16 10.97
N GLU A 277 -19.81 -7.43 12.17
CA GLU A 277 -19.74 -6.50 13.29
C GLU A 277 -18.29 -6.15 13.65
N SER A 278 -17.98 -4.87 13.64
CA SER A 278 -16.67 -4.35 14.01
C SER A 278 -16.54 -4.22 15.52
N ARG A 279 -15.52 -4.84 16.11
CA ARG A 279 -15.21 -4.69 17.55
C ARG A 279 -15.03 -3.22 18.00
N THR A 280 -14.70 -2.33 17.08
CA THR A 280 -14.46 -0.92 17.41
C THR A 280 -15.75 -0.10 17.47
N THR A 281 -16.73 -0.44 16.63
CA THR A 281 -17.97 0.33 16.49
C THR A 281 -19.20 -0.38 17.02
N GLY A 282 -19.12 -1.71 17.23
CA GLY A 282 -20.26 -2.53 17.65
C GLY A 282 -21.29 -2.78 16.55
N GLU A 283 -20.98 -2.38 15.30
CA GLU A 283 -21.88 -2.49 14.14
C GLU A 283 -21.10 -2.83 12.88
N PRO A 284 -21.73 -3.47 11.87
CA PRO A 284 -21.14 -3.68 10.58
C PRO A 284 -20.85 -2.35 9.85
N PRO A 285 -19.68 -2.20 9.20
CA PRO A 285 -19.35 -1.00 8.43
C PRO A 285 -20.38 -0.64 7.35
N ALA A 286 -21.02 -1.63 6.71
CA ALA A 286 -22.04 -1.39 5.70
C ALA A 286 -23.29 -0.73 6.31
N SER A 287 -23.75 -1.17 7.49
CA SER A 287 -24.88 -0.57 8.18
C SER A 287 -24.58 0.88 8.58
N ARG A 288 -23.37 1.13 9.06
CA ARG A 288 -22.93 2.48 9.40
C ARG A 288 -22.80 3.38 8.16
N LEU A 289 -22.30 2.83 7.04
CA LEU A 289 -22.22 3.59 5.79
C LEU A 289 -23.59 4.13 5.37
N THR A 290 -24.66 3.36 5.53
CA THR A 290 -26.02 3.81 5.22
C THR A 290 -26.37 5.11 5.95
N VAL A 291 -25.96 5.23 7.21
CA VAL A 291 -26.15 6.47 7.98
C VAL A 291 -25.18 7.56 7.54
N GLU A 292 -23.92 7.21 7.28
CA GLU A 292 -22.87 8.17 6.92
C GLU A 292 -23.12 8.82 5.55
N CYS A 293 -23.78 8.12 4.61
CA CYS A 293 -24.14 8.65 3.30
C CYS A 293 -24.93 9.95 3.35
N ASP A 294 -25.78 10.13 4.35
CA ASP A 294 -26.57 11.38 4.53
C ASP A 294 -25.70 12.60 4.88
N PHE A 295 -24.45 12.38 5.30
CA PHE A 295 -23.51 13.40 5.71
C PHE A 295 -22.37 13.62 4.70
N LEU A 296 -22.29 12.79 3.66
CA LEU A 296 -21.32 12.98 2.57
C LEU A 296 -21.79 14.10 1.64
N GLY A 297 -20.85 14.87 1.12
CA GLY A 297 -21.11 15.82 0.04
C GLY A 297 -21.49 15.10 -1.26
N PRO A 298 -22.14 15.81 -2.21
CA PRO A 298 -22.53 15.22 -3.48
C PRO A 298 -21.30 14.93 -4.36
N LEU A 299 -21.39 13.87 -5.16
CA LEU A 299 -20.43 13.60 -6.22
C LEU A 299 -20.46 14.73 -7.28
N PRO A 300 -19.31 15.10 -7.87
CA PRO A 300 -19.28 16.05 -8.97
C PRO A 300 -20.05 15.50 -10.17
N ARG A 301 -20.73 16.41 -10.92
CA ARG A 301 -21.50 16.03 -12.11
C ARG A 301 -20.65 15.38 -13.21
N VAL A 302 -19.40 15.78 -13.30
CA VAL A 302 -18.41 15.22 -14.25
C VAL A 302 -17.33 14.58 -13.42
N ARG A 303 -17.03 13.33 -13.72
CA ARG A 303 -15.94 12.61 -13.04
C ARG A 303 -14.61 13.32 -13.32
N PHE A 304 -13.76 13.42 -12.30
CA PHE A 304 -12.41 13.97 -12.47
C PHE A 304 -11.60 13.12 -13.45
N ASP A 305 -10.92 13.80 -14.36
CA ASP A 305 -10.05 13.14 -15.33
C ASP A 305 -8.68 12.87 -14.70
N SER A 306 -8.49 11.63 -14.24
CA SER A 306 -7.24 11.14 -13.66
C SER A 306 -6.27 10.54 -14.68
N ASP A 307 -6.63 10.51 -15.99
CA ASP A 307 -5.80 9.96 -17.02
C ASP A 307 -4.48 10.74 -17.19
N TYR A 308 -3.46 10.06 -17.67
CA TYR A 308 -2.24 10.71 -18.13
C TYR A 308 -2.52 11.38 -19.48
N VAL A 309 -2.40 12.69 -19.51
CA VAL A 309 -2.61 13.48 -20.74
C VAL A 309 -1.35 14.28 -21.04
N GLU A 310 -0.77 14.04 -22.20
CA GLU A 310 0.41 14.73 -22.70
C GLU A 310 0.17 15.27 -24.11
N VAL A 311 0.78 16.42 -24.43
CA VAL A 311 0.80 16.93 -25.79
C VAL A 311 2.19 16.72 -26.38
N ARG A 312 2.25 16.01 -27.50
CA ARG A 312 3.48 15.72 -28.22
C ARG A 312 3.34 16.17 -29.69
N ARG A 313 4.47 16.44 -30.32
CA ARG A 313 4.53 16.71 -31.75
C ARG A 313 4.85 15.42 -32.48
N VAL A 314 4.07 15.09 -33.51
CA VAL A 314 4.39 14.04 -34.48
C VAL A 314 5.63 14.45 -35.25
N HIS A 315 6.53 13.52 -35.50
CA HIS A 315 7.73 13.79 -36.31
C HIS A 315 7.34 14.33 -37.70
N ASN A 316 8.14 15.23 -38.27
CA ASN A 316 7.79 15.92 -39.51
C ASN A 316 7.82 15.02 -40.76
N VAL A 317 8.57 13.91 -40.70
CA VAL A 317 8.77 12.99 -41.86
C VAL A 317 8.27 11.59 -41.51
N LEU A 318 8.47 11.13 -40.28
CA LEU A 318 8.05 9.79 -39.86
C LEU A 318 6.71 9.87 -39.11
N PRO A 319 5.71 9.07 -39.48
CA PRO A 319 4.38 9.12 -38.86
C PRO A 319 4.37 8.46 -37.49
N PHE A 320 5.22 8.96 -36.58
CA PHE A 320 5.35 8.47 -35.22
C PHE A 320 5.28 9.58 -34.17
N VAL A 321 4.79 9.18 -33.01
CA VAL A 321 4.89 9.97 -31.80
C VAL A 321 5.54 9.12 -30.70
N SER A 322 6.39 9.74 -29.88
CA SER A 322 7.12 9.06 -28.81
C SER A 322 6.29 9.03 -27.52
N VAL A 323 6.17 7.85 -26.91
CA VAL A 323 5.53 7.59 -25.60
C VAL A 323 6.40 6.58 -24.85
N ASP A 324 6.81 6.90 -23.62
CA ASP A 324 7.61 6.03 -22.73
C ASP A 324 8.84 5.40 -23.43
N ALA A 325 9.62 6.22 -24.15
CA ALA A 325 10.80 5.82 -24.90
C ALA A 325 10.55 4.85 -26.08
N ASN A 326 9.29 4.59 -26.44
CA ASN A 326 8.86 3.86 -27.62
C ASN A 326 8.16 4.78 -28.62
N ARG A 327 8.04 4.38 -29.87
CA ARG A 327 7.37 5.15 -30.91
C ARG A 327 6.13 4.42 -31.38
N TYR A 328 5.02 5.17 -31.51
CA TYR A 328 3.74 4.64 -31.94
C TYR A 328 3.29 5.35 -33.22
N SER A 329 2.89 4.58 -34.20
CA SER A 329 2.51 5.12 -35.50
C SER A 329 1.18 5.89 -35.43
N VAL A 330 1.08 6.91 -36.27
CA VAL A 330 -0.14 7.69 -36.48
C VAL A 330 -0.43 7.80 -37.98
N PRO A 331 -1.65 8.14 -38.42
CA PRO A 331 -1.91 8.42 -39.82
C PRO A 331 -0.96 9.49 -40.36
N PRO A 332 -0.44 9.38 -41.57
CA PRO A 332 0.45 10.35 -42.17
C PRO A 332 -0.08 11.79 -42.23
N SER A 333 -1.42 11.93 -42.23
CA SER A 333 -2.09 13.25 -42.13
C SER A 333 -1.78 13.99 -40.83
N ALA A 334 -1.25 13.31 -39.81
CA ALA A 334 -0.86 13.92 -38.54
C ALA A 334 0.60 14.40 -38.50
N LEU A 335 1.38 14.21 -39.55
CA LEU A 335 2.81 14.64 -39.62
C LEU A 335 2.96 16.11 -39.26
N GLY A 336 3.90 16.41 -38.36
CA GLY A 336 4.20 17.78 -37.90
C GLY A 336 3.15 18.40 -36.98
N HIS A 337 2.00 17.77 -36.76
CA HIS A 337 0.95 18.30 -35.90
C HIS A 337 1.24 17.96 -34.43
N LYS A 338 0.66 18.77 -33.53
CA LYS A 338 0.58 18.43 -32.11
C LYS A 338 -0.60 17.50 -31.88
N VAL A 339 -0.36 16.40 -31.20
CA VAL A 339 -1.38 15.42 -30.84
C VAL A 339 -1.45 15.32 -29.30
N GLU A 340 -2.63 15.05 -28.82
CA GLU A 340 -2.87 14.69 -27.43
C GLU A 340 -2.69 13.18 -27.31
N ILE A 341 -1.87 12.76 -26.35
CA ILE A 341 -1.65 11.37 -25.97
C ILE A 341 -2.35 11.15 -24.64
N ARG A 342 -3.21 10.15 -24.61
CA ARG A 342 -3.99 9.81 -23.43
C ARG A 342 -3.77 8.36 -23.03
N ARG A 343 -3.50 8.13 -21.74
CA ARG A 343 -3.39 6.80 -21.15
C ARG A 343 -4.26 6.74 -19.89
N LYS A 344 -5.11 5.73 -19.81
CA LYS A 344 -5.87 5.48 -18.58
C LYS A 344 -4.97 4.96 -17.49
N VAL A 345 -5.28 5.30 -16.25
CA VAL A 345 -4.64 4.69 -15.08
C VAL A 345 -4.88 3.18 -15.12
N ASN A 346 -3.82 2.39 -14.95
CA ASN A 346 -3.80 0.93 -15.17
C ASN A 346 -4.18 0.48 -16.61
N GLY A 347 -4.31 1.42 -17.54
CA GLY A 347 -4.64 1.08 -18.92
C GLY A 347 -3.46 0.48 -19.67
N VAL A 348 -3.76 -0.50 -20.50
CA VAL A 348 -2.77 -1.17 -21.37
C VAL A 348 -2.66 -0.53 -22.75
N ASN A 349 -3.49 0.46 -23.02
CA ASN A 349 -3.55 1.14 -24.32
C ASN A 349 -3.19 2.63 -24.17
N VAL A 350 -2.64 3.16 -25.26
CA VAL A 350 -2.46 4.60 -25.49
C VAL A 350 -3.39 5.06 -26.61
N GLU A 351 -4.15 6.11 -26.36
CA GLU A 351 -4.96 6.81 -27.35
C GLU A 351 -4.23 8.05 -27.84
N ILE A 352 -4.24 8.27 -29.14
CA ILE A 352 -3.64 9.46 -29.76
C ILE A 352 -4.76 10.24 -30.45
N ARG A 353 -4.88 11.53 -30.11
CA ARG A 353 -5.95 12.40 -30.60
C ARG A 353 -5.37 13.62 -31.30
N LEU A 354 -5.94 13.97 -32.44
CA LEU A 354 -5.65 15.19 -33.16
C LEU A 354 -6.88 16.09 -33.15
N ALA A 355 -6.75 17.30 -32.65
CA ALA A 355 -7.85 18.24 -32.48
C ALA A 355 -9.10 17.62 -31.80
N GLY A 356 -8.89 16.83 -30.76
CA GLY A 356 -9.95 16.12 -30.01
C GLY A 356 -10.45 14.83 -30.66
N ARG A 357 -10.13 14.56 -31.95
CA ARG A 357 -10.55 13.35 -32.65
C ARG A 357 -9.54 12.21 -32.40
N LEU A 358 -10.02 11.04 -32.02
CA LEU A 358 -9.20 9.84 -31.92
C LEU A 358 -8.68 9.45 -33.32
N ILE A 359 -7.34 9.37 -33.48
CA ILE A 359 -6.69 9.02 -34.73
C ILE A 359 -5.92 7.71 -34.67
N ALA A 360 -5.52 7.26 -33.48
CA ALA A 360 -4.87 5.98 -33.27
C ALA A 360 -5.08 5.47 -31.84
N THR A 361 -5.12 4.14 -31.72
CA THR A 361 -5.04 3.43 -30.44
C THR A 361 -4.01 2.31 -30.59
N HIS A 362 -3.07 2.25 -29.65
CA HIS A 362 -2.05 1.20 -29.63
C HIS A 362 -2.00 0.53 -28.25
N ARG A 363 -1.65 -0.74 -28.23
CA ARG A 363 -1.28 -1.41 -26.99
C ARG A 363 0.13 -0.95 -26.58
N LEU A 364 0.29 -0.61 -25.31
CA LEU A 364 1.59 -0.24 -24.74
C LEU A 364 2.51 -1.45 -24.78
N VAL A 365 3.75 -1.25 -25.23
CA VAL A 365 4.76 -2.28 -25.29
C VAL A 365 5.85 -2.01 -24.27
N GLY A 366 6.37 -3.07 -23.63
CA GLY A 366 7.51 -2.98 -22.75
C GLY A 366 8.80 -2.77 -23.54
N GLY A 367 9.88 -2.38 -22.81
CA GLY A 367 11.17 -2.11 -23.42
C GLY A 367 11.37 -0.65 -23.83
N ARG A 368 12.42 -0.39 -24.60
CA ARG A 368 12.78 0.95 -25.08
C ARG A 368 13.15 0.91 -26.55
N ARG A 369 12.89 1.99 -27.27
CA ARG A 369 13.21 2.17 -28.69
C ARG A 369 12.50 1.15 -29.61
N VAL A 370 11.28 0.76 -29.25
CA VAL A 370 10.43 -0.10 -30.05
C VAL A 370 9.52 0.76 -30.91
N ASP A 371 9.41 0.43 -32.19
CA ASP A 371 8.49 1.04 -33.15
C ASP A 371 7.26 0.17 -33.29
N VAL A 372 6.11 0.72 -32.88
CA VAL A 372 4.83 0.03 -32.95
C VAL A 372 4.05 0.56 -34.14
N TRP A 373 3.90 -0.26 -35.15
CA TRP A 373 3.15 0.07 -36.36
C TRP A 373 1.69 -0.40 -36.27
N ASN A 374 0.78 0.46 -36.65
CA ASN A 374 -0.54 0.05 -37.11
C ASN A 374 -0.43 -0.25 -38.61
N PRO A 375 -0.90 -1.43 -39.13
CA PRO A 375 -0.81 -1.81 -40.53
C PRO A 375 -1.41 -0.77 -41.46
N GLU A 376 -2.54 -0.16 -41.10
CA GLU A 376 -3.20 0.87 -41.93
C GLU A 376 -2.35 2.14 -42.04
N HIS A 377 -1.68 2.56 -40.94
CA HIS A 377 -0.81 3.71 -40.97
C HIS A 377 0.44 3.44 -41.82
N ARG A 378 0.96 2.21 -41.76
CA ARG A 378 2.11 1.79 -42.56
C ARG A 378 1.73 1.82 -44.05
N ALA A 379 0.64 1.19 -44.45
CA ALA A 379 0.19 1.17 -45.82
C ALA A 379 -0.08 2.57 -46.39
N ALA A 380 -0.68 3.45 -45.57
CA ALA A 380 -0.92 4.85 -45.99
C ALA A 380 0.39 5.62 -46.15
N ALA A 381 1.40 5.40 -45.27
CA ALA A 381 2.72 6.05 -45.35
C ALA A 381 3.49 5.54 -46.59
N GLU A 382 3.45 4.25 -46.89
CA GLU A 382 4.07 3.63 -48.06
C GLU A 382 3.46 4.15 -49.35
N ALA A 383 2.13 4.22 -49.41
CA ALA A 383 1.41 4.76 -50.58
C ALA A 383 1.81 6.23 -50.88
N LEU A 384 1.95 7.06 -49.83
CA LEU A 384 2.43 8.43 -49.98
C LEU A 384 3.88 8.49 -50.44
N ALA A 385 4.76 7.66 -49.87
CA ALA A 385 6.17 7.59 -50.21
C ALA A 385 6.37 7.15 -51.68
N LEU A 386 5.59 6.17 -52.13
CA LEU A 386 5.60 5.71 -53.51
C LEU A 386 5.03 6.75 -54.50
N GLY A 387 3.96 7.46 -54.13
CA GLY A 387 3.37 8.52 -54.92
C GLY A 387 4.30 9.71 -55.16
N TRP A 388 5.27 9.96 -54.26
CA TRP A 388 6.29 11.00 -54.40
C TRP A 388 7.51 10.51 -55.18
N ASN A 389 7.64 9.19 -55.42
CA ASN A 389 8.86 8.57 -55.95
C ASN A 389 8.58 7.80 -57.26
N THR A 390 7.64 8.30 -58.10
CA THR A 390 7.31 7.69 -59.39
C THR A 390 8.49 7.55 -60.35
N ASP A 391 9.63 8.22 -60.06
CA ASP A 391 10.85 8.17 -60.84
C ASP A 391 11.94 7.18 -60.30
N ARG A 392 11.64 6.36 -59.29
CA ARG A 392 12.55 5.33 -58.80
C ARG A 392 11.95 3.94 -58.87
N PRO A 393 12.21 3.21 -60.02
CA PRO A 393 11.64 1.88 -60.24
C PRO A 393 12.20 0.75 -59.38
N ASP A 394 13.17 1.03 -58.50
CA ASP A 394 13.96 -0.02 -57.83
C ASP A 394 13.59 -0.29 -56.38
N LEU A 395 12.58 0.41 -55.82
CA LEU A 395 12.04 0.10 -54.47
C LEU A 395 11.06 -1.06 -54.57
N ARG A 396 11.56 -2.27 -54.43
CA ARG A 396 10.73 -3.47 -54.21
C ARG A 396 10.32 -3.53 -52.76
N LEU A 397 8.99 -3.51 -52.52
CA LEU A 397 8.42 -3.92 -51.23
C LEU A 397 8.77 -5.39 -51.00
N ILE A 398 9.59 -5.67 -49.97
CA ILE A 398 9.78 -7.01 -49.48
C ILE A 398 8.51 -7.33 -48.66
N ALA A 399 7.61 -8.10 -49.25
CA ALA A 399 6.49 -8.65 -48.51
C ALA A 399 7.04 -9.78 -47.64
N ASP A 400 7.17 -9.57 -46.37
CA ASP A 400 7.56 -10.61 -45.45
C ASP A 400 6.38 -11.25 -44.77
N HIS A 401 6.55 -12.54 -44.67
CA HIS A 401 5.67 -13.54 -44.12
C HIS A 401 5.44 -13.39 -42.63
N ASP A 402 4.28 -13.86 -42.20
CA ASP A 402 3.81 -14.23 -40.89
C ASP A 402 3.18 -13.14 -40.01
N ASP A 403 1.96 -13.47 -39.60
CA ASP A 403 1.02 -12.78 -38.68
C ASP A 403 1.54 -12.51 -37.26
N GLN A 404 2.78 -12.12 -37.13
CA GLN A 404 3.33 -11.58 -35.86
C GLN A 404 3.43 -10.06 -35.96
N PRO A 405 3.20 -9.29 -34.88
CA PRO A 405 3.46 -7.86 -34.90
C PRO A 405 4.94 -7.64 -35.20
N VAL A 406 5.23 -7.15 -36.41
CA VAL A 406 6.60 -6.93 -36.89
C VAL A 406 7.21 -5.82 -36.03
N VAL A 407 8.08 -6.23 -35.12
CA VAL A 407 9.00 -5.36 -34.39
C VAL A 407 10.24 -5.24 -35.28
N GLU A 408 10.18 -4.43 -36.34
CA GLU A 408 11.36 -4.15 -37.13
C GLU A 408 12.21 -3.04 -36.52
N ARG A 409 13.48 -3.36 -36.29
CA ARG A 409 14.53 -2.34 -36.22
C ARG A 409 14.67 -1.77 -37.64
N LEU A 410 14.37 -0.49 -37.81
CA LEU A 410 14.79 0.23 -38.99
C LEU A 410 16.32 0.29 -38.98
N ASP A 411 16.95 -0.58 -39.76
CA ASP A 411 18.35 -0.44 -40.14
C ASP A 411 18.43 0.67 -41.18
N LEU A 412 18.79 1.87 -40.76
CA LEU A 412 18.96 3.03 -41.63
C LEU A 412 20.31 2.96 -42.38
N GLY A 413 20.80 1.74 -42.72
CA GLY A 413 21.91 1.44 -43.60
C GLY A 413 22.91 2.57 -43.77
N GLY A 414 23.70 2.84 -42.77
CA GLY A 414 24.79 3.79 -42.80
C GLY A 414 25.50 3.74 -41.46
N ASP A 415 26.79 3.55 -41.45
CA ASP A 415 27.67 3.74 -40.29
C ASP A 415 27.56 5.19 -39.77
N TYR A 416 26.44 5.54 -39.22
CA TYR A 416 26.36 6.69 -38.33
C TYR A 416 26.61 6.19 -36.91
N ASP A 417 27.90 6.17 -36.58
CA ASP A 417 28.37 6.09 -35.20
C ASP A 417 27.94 7.40 -34.51
N VAL A 418 26.66 7.54 -34.26
CA VAL A 418 26.14 8.59 -33.40
C VAL A 418 26.36 8.04 -31.99
N ALA A 419 27.53 8.32 -31.44
CA ALA A 419 27.74 8.22 -30.00
C ALA A 419 26.54 8.90 -29.35
N ALA A 420 25.80 8.14 -28.55
CA ALA A 420 24.72 8.74 -27.76
C ALA A 420 25.39 9.85 -26.93
N PRO A 421 24.99 11.12 -27.08
CA PRO A 421 25.59 12.17 -26.28
C PRO A 421 25.31 11.83 -24.81
N ASP A 422 26.37 11.79 -24.03
CA ASP A 422 26.30 11.58 -22.59
C ASP A 422 25.32 12.61 -22.02
N LEU A 423 24.44 12.18 -21.13
CA LEU A 423 23.45 13.07 -20.51
C LEU A 423 24.15 14.22 -19.77
N ASP A 424 25.36 13.99 -19.29
CA ASP A 424 26.18 15.00 -18.62
C ASP A 424 26.66 16.12 -19.55
N ASP A 425 26.90 15.85 -20.83
CA ASP A 425 27.29 16.89 -21.81
C ASP A 425 26.16 17.87 -22.16
N ARG A 426 24.89 17.46 -22.00
CA ARG A 426 23.75 18.39 -22.22
C ARG A 426 23.55 19.37 -21.07
N TYR A 427 23.98 19.01 -19.87
CA TYR A 427 23.93 19.92 -18.73
C TYR A 427 25.15 20.83 -18.63
N ALA A 428 26.31 20.40 -19.11
CA ALA A 428 27.53 21.19 -19.13
C ALA A 428 27.41 22.44 -20.04
N ILE A 429 26.65 22.35 -21.13
CA ILE A 429 26.47 23.47 -22.08
C ILE A 429 25.57 24.59 -21.51
N THR A 430 24.78 24.29 -20.48
CA THR A 430 23.86 25.28 -19.88
C THR A 430 24.52 26.08 -18.73
N ILE A 431 25.68 25.64 -18.23
CA ILE A 431 26.35 26.29 -17.09
C ILE A 431 27.41 27.33 -17.55
N ASP A 432 27.96 27.18 -18.73
CA ASP A 432 29.00 28.10 -19.26
C ASP A 432 28.45 29.33 -19.98
N GLY A 433 27.13 29.50 -20.01
CA GLY A 433 26.47 30.66 -20.68
C GLY A 433 26.19 31.88 -19.80
N GLU A 434 26.44 31.84 -18.52
CA GLU A 434 26.17 32.98 -17.62
C GLU A 434 27.35 33.29 -16.69
N VAL A 435 28.46 33.73 -17.24
CA VAL A 435 29.38 34.58 -16.48
C VAL A 435 30.18 35.45 -17.49
N SER A 436 29.59 36.49 -17.97
CA SER A 436 30.32 37.73 -18.28
C SER A 436 29.35 38.88 -18.51
N ALA A 437 29.08 39.63 -17.46
CA ALA A 437 28.99 41.11 -17.45
C ALA A 437 28.93 41.57 -16.01
#